data_a0f5a8f3bf1163ca0c85e60c33cd4136
#
_entry.id   a0f5a8f3bf1163ca0c85e60c33cd4136
#
_cell.length_a   1.000
_cell.length_b   1.000
_cell.length_c   1.000
_cell.angle_alpha   90.00
_cell.angle_beta   90.00
_cell.angle_gamma   90.00
#
_symmetry.space_group_name_H-M   'P 1'
#
loop_
_entity.id
_entity.type
_entity.pdbx_description
1 polymer ?
#
loop_
_entity_poly.entity_id
_entity_poly.type
_entity_poly.pdbx_seq_one_letter_code
_entity_poly.pdbx_strand_id
1 'polypeptide(L)'
;RVLAGKNKNKKGESYNEKEALQFHAEGKPGKIEISSTKPMETQSDLSLAYSPGVAAPVLAINDNPETVYDFTSKGNLVAVISNGSAILGLGNLGPLAAKPVMEGKAVLFKRFADVDAIDLEIDSQDADIISNIVEKIAPSFGGINLEDISAPDCFIIESQLREKLNIPVFHDDQHGTAVIATAGIINALDLTNKKISDIKVVVNGAGAAGIACLELLKS
;
A
#
# COMPACT_ATOMS: atom_id res chain seq x y z
N ARG A 1 -8.49 -40.47 -3.59
CA ARG A 1 -7.67 -39.31 -4.05
C ARG A 1 -8.66 -38.28 -4.60
N VAL A 2 -9.06 -37.33 -3.77
CA VAL A 2 -9.78 -36.14 -4.24
C VAL A 2 -8.73 -35.29 -4.96
N LEU A 3 -8.88 -35.14 -6.26
CA LEU A 3 -8.10 -34.19 -7.05
C LEU A 3 -8.49 -32.82 -6.53
N ALA A 4 -7.58 -32.15 -5.84
CA ALA A 4 -7.73 -30.74 -5.47
C ALA A 4 -7.95 -29.93 -6.76
N GLY A 5 -9.16 -29.45 -6.99
CA GLY A 5 -9.49 -28.64 -8.14
C GLY A 5 -8.64 -27.37 -8.09
N LYS A 6 -7.94 -27.06 -9.16
CA LYS A 6 -7.27 -25.76 -9.32
C LYS A 6 -8.33 -24.75 -9.69
N ASN A 7 -8.66 -23.86 -8.77
CA ASN A 7 -9.50 -22.70 -9.08
C ASN A 7 -8.68 -21.71 -9.93
N LYS A 8 -9.36 -20.99 -10.80
CA LYS A 8 -8.78 -19.89 -11.57
C LYS A 8 -9.45 -18.61 -11.12
N ASN A 9 -8.65 -17.58 -10.83
CA ASN A 9 -9.20 -16.25 -10.66
C ASN A 9 -9.72 -15.68 -12.01
N LYS A 10 -10.36 -14.51 -11.98
CA LYS A 10 -10.89 -13.87 -13.20
C LYS A 10 -9.81 -13.56 -14.26
N LYS A 11 -8.52 -13.56 -13.89
CA LYS A 11 -7.38 -13.39 -14.80
C LYS A 11 -6.86 -14.73 -15.36
N GLY A 12 -7.45 -15.86 -14.99
CA GLY A 12 -7.06 -17.19 -15.48
C GLY A 12 -5.87 -17.83 -14.75
N GLU A 13 -5.33 -17.20 -13.73
CA GLU A 13 -4.27 -17.73 -12.87
C GLU A 13 -4.80 -18.86 -12.01
N SER A 14 -4.08 -19.99 -11.98
CA SER A 14 -4.48 -21.15 -11.18
C SER A 14 -3.84 -21.10 -9.79
N TYR A 15 -4.65 -21.32 -8.76
CA TYR A 15 -4.18 -21.47 -7.39
C TYR A 15 -4.86 -22.66 -6.70
N ASN A 16 -4.20 -23.22 -5.70
CA ASN A 16 -4.79 -24.24 -4.86
C ASN A 16 -5.48 -23.54 -3.68
N GLU A 17 -6.81 -23.48 -3.74
CA GLU A 17 -7.62 -22.78 -2.74
C GLU A 17 -7.37 -23.30 -1.32
N LYS A 18 -7.31 -24.62 -1.14
CA LYS A 18 -7.08 -25.22 0.16
C LYS A 18 -5.72 -24.84 0.74
N GLU A 19 -4.68 -24.85 -0.10
CA GLU A 19 -3.32 -24.48 0.30
C GLU A 19 -3.23 -22.99 0.65
N ALA A 20 -3.89 -22.13 -0.13
CA ALA A 20 -3.95 -20.70 0.13
C ALA A 20 -4.66 -20.40 1.46
N LEU A 21 -5.81 -21.02 1.71
CA LEU A 21 -6.53 -20.86 2.98
C LEU A 21 -5.71 -21.37 4.17
N GLN A 22 -5.06 -22.52 4.02
CA GLN A 22 -4.19 -23.09 5.05
C GLN A 22 -3.01 -22.16 5.35
N PHE A 23 -2.35 -21.62 4.33
CA PHE A 23 -1.24 -20.67 4.49
C PHE A 23 -1.61 -19.45 5.33
N HIS A 24 -2.82 -18.93 5.17
CA HIS A 24 -3.28 -17.74 5.92
C HIS A 24 -3.74 -18.05 7.35
N ALA A 25 -4.14 -19.30 7.62
CA ALA A 25 -4.71 -19.70 8.90
C ALA A 25 -3.72 -20.41 9.81
N GLU A 26 -2.67 -21.07 9.26
CA GLU A 26 -1.77 -21.92 10.01
C GLU A 26 -0.84 -21.12 10.92
N GLY A 27 -0.64 -21.59 12.14
CA GLY A 27 0.16 -20.91 13.15
C GLY A 27 -0.54 -19.66 13.69
N LYS A 28 0.10 -18.50 13.58
CA LYS A 28 -0.50 -17.21 13.89
C LYS A 28 -1.25 -16.70 12.65
N PRO A 29 -2.57 -16.54 12.70
CA PRO A 29 -3.33 -16.06 11.55
C PRO A 29 -2.87 -14.69 11.03
N GLY A 30 -2.99 -14.51 9.71
CA GLY A 30 -2.53 -13.29 9.05
C GLY A 30 -1.05 -13.32 8.66
N LYS A 31 -0.50 -12.16 8.30
CA LYS A 31 0.87 -12.03 7.78
C LYS A 31 1.69 -11.00 8.53
N ILE A 32 1.07 -10.22 9.42
CA ILE A 32 1.70 -9.10 10.13
C ILE A 32 1.70 -9.37 11.61
N GLU A 33 2.81 -9.02 12.25
CA GLU A 33 2.89 -8.89 13.69
C GLU A 33 3.68 -7.63 14.07
N ILE A 34 3.44 -7.11 15.27
CA ILE A 34 4.16 -5.96 15.83
C ILE A 34 5.19 -6.49 16.81
N SER A 35 6.44 -6.05 16.65
CA SER A 35 7.53 -6.36 17.58
C SER A 35 8.18 -5.08 18.10
N SER A 36 8.67 -5.14 19.36
CA SER A 36 9.41 -4.03 19.95
C SER A 36 10.82 -3.94 19.35
N THR A 37 11.26 -2.72 19.05
CA THR A 37 12.65 -2.42 18.65
C THR A 37 13.54 -2.02 19.82
N LYS A 38 12.98 -1.86 21.03
CA LYS A 38 13.67 -1.48 22.24
C LYS A 38 13.51 -2.57 23.29
N PRO A 39 14.48 -2.76 24.18
CA PRO A 39 14.36 -3.67 25.31
C PRO A 39 13.22 -3.21 26.23
N MET A 40 12.42 -4.16 26.73
CA MET A 40 11.30 -3.93 27.63
C MET A 40 11.32 -4.95 28.78
N GLU A 41 12.51 -5.29 29.28
CA GLU A 41 12.72 -6.40 30.21
C GLU A 41 12.86 -5.93 31.64
N THR A 42 13.38 -4.71 31.85
CA THR A 42 13.65 -4.16 33.19
C THR A 42 12.75 -2.99 33.53
N GLN A 43 12.64 -2.69 34.83
CA GLN A 43 11.92 -1.51 35.31
C GLN A 43 12.55 -0.21 34.76
N SER A 44 13.85 -0.20 34.54
CA SER A 44 14.55 0.93 33.92
C SER A 44 14.11 1.12 32.46
N ASP A 45 14.02 0.02 31.69
CA ASP A 45 13.55 0.07 30.30
C ASP A 45 12.13 0.62 30.21
N LEU A 46 11.24 0.14 31.08
CA LEU A 46 9.86 0.63 31.15
C LEU A 46 9.77 2.11 31.49
N SER A 47 10.61 2.57 32.43
CA SER A 47 10.70 3.99 32.81
C SER A 47 11.17 4.88 31.67
N LEU A 48 12.09 4.41 30.84
CA LEU A 48 12.58 5.15 29.68
C LEU A 48 11.58 5.10 28.51
N ALA A 49 11.01 3.93 28.26
CA ALA A 49 10.15 3.71 27.10
C ALA A 49 8.75 4.32 27.27
N TYR A 50 8.28 4.45 28.51
CA TYR A 50 6.95 4.99 28.81
C TYR A 50 7.03 6.08 29.90
N SER A 51 6.50 5.84 31.07
CA SER A 51 6.44 6.88 32.10
C SER A 51 7.55 6.68 33.13
N PRO A 52 8.33 7.74 33.51
CA PRO A 52 8.23 9.17 33.09
C PRO A 52 9.07 9.55 31.87
N GLY A 53 10.00 8.68 31.41
CA GLY A 53 11.03 9.01 30.42
C GLY A 53 10.49 9.50 29.07
N VAL A 54 9.33 8.99 28.63
CA VAL A 54 8.69 9.40 27.36
C VAL A 54 8.33 10.89 27.30
N ALA A 55 8.29 11.59 28.43
CA ALA A 55 8.08 13.04 28.43
C ALA A 55 9.20 13.81 27.70
N ALA A 56 10.43 13.29 27.70
CA ALA A 56 11.54 13.96 27.02
C ALA A 56 11.37 14.04 25.50
N PRO A 57 11.14 12.94 24.76
CA PRO A 57 10.85 13.03 23.33
C PRO A 57 9.54 13.76 23.01
N VAL A 58 8.51 13.70 23.86
CA VAL A 58 7.27 14.48 23.69
C VAL A 58 7.57 15.98 23.66
N LEU A 59 8.36 16.48 24.63
CA LEU A 59 8.73 17.89 24.69
C LEU A 59 9.64 18.29 23.50
N ALA A 60 10.60 17.42 23.15
CA ALA A 60 11.48 17.68 22.01
C ALA A 60 10.70 17.83 20.69
N ILE A 61 9.71 16.96 20.46
CA ILE A 61 8.85 17.02 19.26
C ILE A 61 7.92 18.26 19.32
N ASN A 62 7.42 18.62 20.49
CA ASN A 62 6.62 19.85 20.64
C ASN A 62 7.42 21.11 20.31
N ASP A 63 8.69 21.16 20.71
CA ASP A 63 9.59 22.30 20.48
C ASP A 63 10.08 22.32 19.01
N ASN A 64 10.36 21.16 18.43
CA ASN A 64 10.74 21.02 17.02
C ASN A 64 10.04 19.79 16.40
N PRO A 65 8.94 19.96 15.64
CA PRO A 65 8.19 18.86 15.05
C PRO A 65 8.99 17.91 14.14
N GLU A 66 10.09 18.38 13.52
CA GLU A 66 10.94 17.54 12.66
C GLU A 66 11.61 16.40 13.44
N THR A 67 11.84 16.56 14.75
CA THR A 67 12.43 15.50 15.58
C THR A 67 11.50 14.29 15.79
N VAL A 68 10.27 14.33 15.32
CA VAL A 68 9.39 13.16 15.28
C VAL A 68 10.02 12.02 14.50
N TYR A 69 10.83 12.32 13.48
CA TYR A 69 11.55 11.33 12.68
C TYR A 69 12.73 10.70 13.42
N ASP A 70 13.27 11.37 14.42
CA ASP A 70 14.38 10.87 15.25
C ASP A 70 13.90 9.97 16.39
N PHE A 71 12.71 10.26 16.93
CA PHE A 71 12.23 9.65 18.18
C PHE A 71 11.07 8.67 17.99
N THR A 72 10.53 8.52 16.76
CA THR A 72 9.42 7.62 16.49
C THR A 72 9.64 6.78 15.22
N SER A 73 8.78 5.79 15.01
CA SER A 73 8.79 4.96 13.79
C SER A 73 8.21 5.68 12.55
N LYS A 74 7.72 6.93 12.68
CA LYS A 74 7.04 7.65 11.61
C LYS A 74 7.81 7.66 10.28
N GLY A 75 9.13 7.85 10.33
CA GLY A 75 9.97 7.97 9.13
C GLY A 75 10.06 6.69 8.28
N ASN A 76 9.77 5.53 8.87
CA ASN A 76 9.81 4.24 8.18
C ASN A 76 8.48 3.48 8.26
N LEU A 77 7.37 4.16 8.48
CA LEU A 77 6.05 3.53 8.59
C LEU A 77 5.10 4.06 7.53
N VAL A 78 4.60 3.18 6.66
CA VAL A 78 3.64 3.47 5.59
C VAL A 78 2.26 2.94 5.95
N ALA A 79 1.21 3.72 5.72
CA ALA A 79 -0.15 3.23 5.75
C ALA A 79 -0.55 2.69 4.38
N VAL A 80 -0.99 1.44 4.32
CA VAL A 80 -1.64 0.84 3.16
C VAL A 80 -3.15 1.03 3.31
N ILE A 81 -3.74 1.90 2.51
CA ILE A 81 -5.14 2.31 2.62
C ILE A 81 -5.96 1.66 1.52
N SER A 82 -7.07 1.04 1.89
CA SER A 82 -8.03 0.49 0.94
C SER A 82 -9.47 0.65 1.45
N ASN A 83 -10.43 0.68 0.53
CA ASN A 83 -11.85 0.48 0.83
C ASN A 83 -12.40 -0.80 0.20
N GLY A 84 -11.55 -1.58 -0.45
CA GLY A 84 -11.91 -2.85 -1.06
C GLY A 84 -12.84 -2.75 -2.26
N SER A 85 -12.86 -1.60 -2.94
CA SER A 85 -13.78 -1.37 -4.07
C SER A 85 -13.28 -1.96 -5.41
N ALA A 86 -12.00 -2.37 -5.50
CA ALA A 86 -11.40 -2.90 -6.72
C ALA A 86 -10.41 -4.06 -6.48
N ILE A 87 -10.77 -5.03 -5.65
CA ILE A 87 -9.88 -6.11 -5.18
C ILE A 87 -9.50 -7.06 -6.33
N LEU A 88 -8.23 -7.11 -6.71
CA LEU A 88 -7.62 -8.13 -7.61
C LEU A 88 -8.44 -8.47 -8.87
N GLY A 89 -9.28 -7.58 -9.37
CA GLY A 89 -10.21 -7.87 -10.47
C GLY A 89 -11.44 -8.69 -10.07
N LEU A 90 -11.62 -8.98 -8.77
CA LEU A 90 -12.86 -9.58 -8.24
C LEU A 90 -13.96 -8.54 -8.09
N GLY A 91 -13.60 -7.26 -8.07
CA GLY A 91 -14.52 -6.13 -7.96
C GLY A 91 -14.67 -5.63 -6.53
N ASN A 92 -15.79 -4.98 -6.26
CA ASN A 92 -16.09 -4.42 -4.93
C ASN A 92 -16.58 -5.53 -3.99
N LEU A 93 -15.71 -5.99 -3.10
CA LEU A 93 -16.04 -6.97 -2.06
C LEU A 93 -16.00 -6.35 -0.65
N GLY A 94 -15.63 -5.09 -0.56
CA GLY A 94 -15.60 -4.32 0.69
C GLY A 94 -14.32 -4.47 1.51
N PRO A 95 -14.20 -3.68 2.58
CA PRO A 95 -12.96 -3.52 3.34
C PRO A 95 -12.51 -4.81 4.05
N LEU A 96 -13.41 -5.58 4.65
CA LEU A 96 -13.02 -6.81 5.33
C LEU A 96 -12.41 -7.85 4.37
N ALA A 97 -12.93 -7.95 3.15
CA ALA A 97 -12.41 -8.86 2.16
C ALA A 97 -11.07 -8.38 1.57
N ALA A 98 -10.76 -7.09 1.64
CA ALA A 98 -9.49 -6.52 1.22
C ALA A 98 -8.33 -6.87 2.18
N LYS A 99 -8.62 -7.07 3.47
CA LYS A 99 -7.61 -7.28 4.53
C LYS A 99 -6.49 -8.25 4.16
N PRO A 100 -6.74 -9.47 3.66
CA PRO A 100 -5.66 -10.39 3.30
C PRO A 100 -4.74 -9.86 2.20
N VAL A 101 -5.26 -9.07 1.27
CA VAL A 101 -4.46 -8.45 0.19
C VAL A 101 -3.61 -7.32 0.74
N MET A 102 -4.19 -6.49 1.60
CA MET A 102 -3.51 -5.33 2.20
C MET A 102 -2.38 -5.76 3.14
N GLU A 103 -2.59 -6.78 3.97
CA GLU A 103 -1.49 -7.40 4.73
C GLU A 103 -0.38 -7.92 3.80
N GLY A 104 -0.76 -8.53 2.67
CA GLY A 104 0.19 -8.95 1.66
C GLY A 104 1.01 -7.78 1.12
N LYS A 105 0.37 -6.66 0.79
CA LYS A 105 1.06 -5.44 0.34
C LYS A 105 2.03 -4.92 1.41
N ALA A 106 1.62 -4.87 2.67
CA ALA A 106 2.47 -4.43 3.77
C ALA A 106 3.73 -5.32 3.92
N VAL A 107 3.57 -6.65 3.79
CA VAL A 107 4.72 -7.58 3.81
C VAL A 107 5.65 -7.38 2.61
N LEU A 108 5.12 -7.01 1.42
CA LEU A 108 5.96 -6.70 0.27
C LEU A 108 6.80 -5.43 0.51
N PHE A 109 6.25 -4.38 1.12
CA PHE A 109 7.03 -3.21 1.56
C PHE A 109 8.18 -3.62 2.47
N LYS A 110 7.92 -4.43 3.48
CA LYS A 110 8.96 -4.93 4.39
C LYS A 110 9.99 -5.78 3.66
N ARG A 111 9.55 -6.73 2.83
CA ARG A 111 10.43 -7.72 2.18
C ARG A 111 11.38 -7.09 1.16
N PHE A 112 10.91 -6.12 0.39
CA PHE A 112 11.66 -5.60 -0.75
C PHE A 112 12.29 -4.23 -0.52
N ALA A 113 11.78 -3.46 0.44
CA ALA A 113 12.26 -2.10 0.71
C ALA A 113 12.69 -1.87 2.16
N ASP A 114 12.51 -2.86 3.04
CA ASP A 114 12.69 -2.74 4.50
C ASP A 114 11.89 -1.56 5.11
N VAL A 115 10.75 -1.27 4.50
CA VAL A 115 9.78 -0.28 4.99
C VAL A 115 8.70 -1.01 5.79
N ASP A 116 8.46 -0.56 7.00
CA ASP A 116 7.36 -1.04 7.83
C ASP A 116 6.03 -0.52 7.28
N ALA A 117 5.01 -1.35 7.26
CA ALA A 117 3.71 -0.94 6.78
C ALA A 117 2.58 -1.57 7.59
N ILE A 118 1.52 -0.81 7.78
CA ILE A 118 0.28 -1.25 8.42
C ILE A 118 -0.87 -0.98 7.46
N ASP A 119 -1.73 -1.96 7.27
CA ASP A 119 -2.93 -1.84 6.47
C ASP A 119 -4.10 -1.31 7.28
N LEU A 120 -4.87 -0.43 6.65
CA LEU A 120 -6.04 0.23 7.23
C LEU A 120 -7.18 0.20 6.21
N GLU A 121 -8.17 -0.61 6.47
CA GLU A 121 -9.34 -0.76 5.63
C GLU A 121 -10.44 0.22 6.08
N ILE A 122 -10.88 1.09 5.18
CA ILE A 122 -11.89 2.12 5.44
C ILE A 122 -13.25 1.66 4.91
N ASP A 123 -14.23 1.57 5.79
CA ASP A 123 -15.60 1.20 5.44
C ASP A 123 -16.37 2.43 4.94
N SER A 124 -16.01 2.89 3.74
CA SER A 124 -16.68 3.96 3.02
C SER A 124 -16.46 3.84 1.51
N GLN A 125 -17.45 4.23 0.73
CA GLN A 125 -17.36 4.40 -0.72
C GLN A 125 -17.31 5.89 -1.12
N ASP A 126 -17.31 6.78 -0.15
CA ASP A 126 -17.26 8.24 -0.36
C ASP A 126 -15.81 8.72 -0.34
N ALA A 127 -15.38 9.31 -1.45
CA ALA A 127 -14.01 9.76 -1.64
C ALA A 127 -13.61 10.87 -0.64
N ASP A 128 -14.54 11.77 -0.30
CA ASP A 128 -14.27 12.85 0.65
C ASP A 128 -14.14 12.33 2.08
N ILE A 129 -14.95 11.34 2.46
CA ILE A 129 -14.83 10.66 3.75
C ILE A 129 -13.48 9.95 3.85
N ILE A 130 -13.10 9.18 2.84
CA ILE A 130 -11.81 8.46 2.81
C ILE A 130 -10.65 9.46 2.93
N SER A 131 -10.64 10.50 2.09
CA SER A 131 -9.60 11.54 2.12
C SER A 131 -9.51 12.22 3.48
N ASN A 132 -10.65 12.54 4.10
CA ASN A 132 -10.67 13.18 5.42
C ASN A 132 -10.12 12.25 6.51
N ILE A 133 -10.47 10.96 6.51
CA ILE A 133 -9.93 9.98 7.47
C ILE A 133 -8.40 9.89 7.30
N VAL A 134 -7.91 9.71 6.08
CA VAL A 134 -6.48 9.58 5.81
C VAL A 134 -5.72 10.84 6.21
N GLU A 135 -6.25 12.04 5.94
CA GLU A 135 -5.67 13.31 6.40
C GLU A 135 -5.48 13.33 7.92
N LYS A 136 -6.46 12.88 8.68
CA LYS A 136 -6.41 12.92 10.16
C LYS A 136 -5.46 11.89 10.78
N ILE A 137 -5.21 10.75 10.12
CA ILE A 137 -4.26 9.73 10.59
C ILE A 137 -2.83 9.93 10.04
N ALA A 138 -2.66 10.75 9.02
CA ALA A 138 -1.38 11.01 8.36
C ALA A 138 -0.22 11.41 9.30
N PRO A 139 -0.46 12.11 10.44
CA PRO A 139 0.62 12.40 11.39
C PRO A 139 1.38 11.16 11.90
N SER A 140 0.76 9.98 11.89
CA SER A 140 1.38 8.73 12.34
C SER A 140 2.31 8.09 11.31
N PHE A 141 2.30 8.55 10.04
CA PHE A 141 2.95 7.86 8.93
C PHE A 141 3.96 8.73 8.20
N GLY A 142 4.99 8.08 7.64
CA GLY A 142 5.95 8.69 6.73
C GLY A 142 5.51 8.67 5.26
N GLY A 143 4.47 7.90 4.93
CA GLY A 143 3.90 7.83 3.59
C GLY A 143 2.56 7.11 3.56
N ILE A 144 1.81 7.32 2.49
CA ILE A 144 0.50 6.70 2.23
C ILE A 144 0.56 5.93 0.91
N ASN A 145 0.22 4.65 0.95
CA ASN A 145 -0.04 3.83 -0.23
C ASN A 145 -1.54 3.57 -0.34
N LEU A 146 -2.16 4.04 -1.40
CA LEU A 146 -3.54 3.72 -1.74
C LEU A 146 -3.56 2.44 -2.57
N GLU A 147 -4.45 1.50 -2.25
CA GLU A 147 -4.50 0.17 -2.87
C GLU A 147 -5.94 -0.29 -3.09
N ASP A 148 -6.21 -0.95 -4.22
CA ASP A 148 -7.51 -1.56 -4.53
C ASP A 148 -8.72 -0.61 -4.38
N ILE A 149 -8.53 0.67 -4.72
CA ILE A 149 -9.58 1.70 -4.77
C ILE A 149 -9.99 1.88 -6.23
N SER A 150 -11.29 1.77 -6.50
CA SER A 150 -11.82 1.85 -7.86
C SER A 150 -11.72 3.24 -8.48
N ALA A 151 -11.53 3.29 -9.80
CA ALA A 151 -11.72 4.51 -10.57
C ALA A 151 -13.23 4.84 -10.68
N PRO A 152 -13.64 6.12 -10.65
CA PRO A 152 -12.80 7.33 -10.67
C PRO A 152 -12.31 7.81 -9.28
N ASP A 153 -12.82 7.25 -8.19
CA ASP A 153 -12.59 7.75 -6.82
C ASP A 153 -11.11 7.73 -6.44
N CYS A 154 -10.34 6.75 -6.91
CA CYS A 154 -8.91 6.66 -6.66
C CYS A 154 -8.14 7.92 -7.13
N PHE A 155 -8.54 8.54 -8.25
CA PHE A 155 -7.92 9.76 -8.76
C PHE A 155 -8.24 10.97 -7.85
N ILE A 156 -9.50 11.05 -7.41
CA ILE A 156 -9.98 12.13 -6.54
C ILE A 156 -9.26 12.07 -5.18
N ILE A 157 -9.25 10.88 -4.57
CA ILE A 157 -8.63 10.65 -3.26
C ILE A 157 -7.13 10.96 -3.32
N GLU A 158 -6.42 10.43 -4.31
CA GLU A 158 -4.99 10.68 -4.45
C GLU A 158 -4.69 12.17 -4.63
N SER A 159 -5.42 12.86 -5.53
CA SER A 159 -5.23 14.30 -5.77
C SER A 159 -5.46 15.12 -4.51
N GLN A 160 -6.56 14.90 -3.81
CA GLN A 160 -6.88 15.60 -2.57
C GLN A 160 -5.83 15.40 -1.48
N LEU A 161 -5.33 14.17 -1.32
CA LEU A 161 -4.33 13.85 -0.31
C LEU A 161 -2.96 14.44 -0.65
N ARG A 162 -2.56 14.43 -1.92
CA ARG A 162 -1.30 15.04 -2.38
C ARG A 162 -1.27 16.55 -2.20
N GLU A 163 -2.43 17.22 -2.30
CA GLU A 163 -2.54 18.66 -2.04
C GLU A 163 -2.47 19.01 -0.54
N LYS A 164 -2.96 18.12 0.32
CA LYS A 164 -3.11 18.39 1.76
C LYS A 164 -1.95 17.88 2.62
N LEU A 165 -1.24 16.85 2.18
CA LEU A 165 -0.23 16.18 2.98
C LEU A 165 1.19 16.53 2.56
N ASN A 166 2.10 16.65 3.53
CA ASN A 166 3.54 16.89 3.31
C ASN A 166 4.33 15.59 3.17
N ILE A 167 3.66 14.44 3.25
CA ILE A 167 4.27 13.11 3.09
C ILE A 167 3.89 12.53 1.72
N PRO A 168 4.69 11.61 1.15
CA PRO A 168 4.37 10.95 -0.11
C PRO A 168 3.01 10.25 -0.07
N VAL A 169 2.21 10.47 -1.13
CA VAL A 169 0.97 9.74 -1.40
C VAL A 169 1.10 9.07 -2.76
N PHE A 170 0.86 7.79 -2.81
CA PHE A 170 1.06 6.95 -3.99
C PHE A 170 -0.11 5.97 -4.14
N HIS A 171 -0.67 5.86 -5.34
CA HIS A 171 -1.66 4.85 -5.67
C HIS A 171 -1.03 3.79 -6.56
N ASP A 172 -0.80 2.59 -6.03
CA ASP A 172 0.00 1.56 -6.70
C ASP A 172 -0.64 1.05 -7.99
N ASP A 173 -1.96 0.85 -8.01
CA ASP A 173 -2.68 0.41 -9.21
C ASP A 173 -2.54 1.37 -10.39
N GLN A 174 -2.33 2.66 -10.12
CA GLN A 174 -2.01 3.64 -11.14
C GLN A 174 -0.52 3.62 -11.47
N HIS A 175 0.30 4.07 -10.54
CA HIS A 175 1.69 4.45 -10.78
C HIS A 175 2.64 3.25 -10.79
N GLY A 176 2.43 2.24 -9.94
CA GLY A 176 3.23 1.01 -9.96
C GLY A 176 3.05 0.26 -11.27
N THR A 177 1.82 0.11 -11.73
CA THR A 177 1.52 -0.51 -13.02
C THR A 177 2.09 0.30 -14.20
N ALA A 178 1.97 1.64 -14.16
CA ALA A 178 2.52 2.50 -15.21
C ALA A 178 4.04 2.39 -15.31
N VAL A 179 4.76 2.41 -14.19
CA VAL A 179 6.23 2.27 -14.14
C VAL A 179 6.67 0.93 -14.74
N ILE A 180 6.07 -0.17 -14.33
CA ILE A 180 6.44 -1.51 -14.83
C ILE A 180 6.09 -1.67 -16.31
N ALA A 181 4.93 -1.20 -16.76
CA ALA A 181 4.52 -1.27 -18.16
C ALA A 181 5.46 -0.44 -19.05
N THR A 182 5.78 0.78 -18.63
CA THR A 182 6.71 1.65 -19.38
C THR A 182 8.12 1.07 -19.44
N ALA A 183 8.64 0.54 -18.32
CA ALA A 183 9.93 -0.15 -18.29
C ALA A 183 9.96 -1.35 -19.25
N GLY A 184 8.86 -2.14 -19.29
CA GLY A 184 8.71 -3.24 -20.24
C GLY A 184 8.70 -2.78 -21.69
N ILE A 185 8.04 -1.68 -22.02
CA ILE A 185 8.02 -1.09 -23.37
C ILE A 185 9.41 -0.59 -23.75
N ILE A 186 10.11 0.13 -22.88
CA ILE A 186 11.49 0.60 -23.15
C ILE A 186 12.39 -0.57 -23.48
N ASN A 187 12.39 -1.64 -22.67
CA ASN A 187 13.19 -2.83 -22.93
C ASN A 187 12.80 -3.53 -24.25
N ALA A 188 11.50 -3.60 -24.57
CA ALA A 188 11.03 -4.20 -25.82
C ALA A 188 11.47 -3.38 -27.05
N LEU A 189 11.48 -2.06 -26.95
CA LEU A 189 11.97 -1.17 -28.01
C LEU A 189 13.47 -1.37 -28.24
N ASP A 190 14.25 -1.45 -27.17
CA ASP A 190 15.67 -1.71 -27.22
C ASP A 190 15.98 -3.07 -27.91
N LEU A 191 15.35 -4.14 -27.46
CA LEU A 191 15.49 -5.49 -28.01
C LEU A 191 15.07 -5.58 -29.49
N THR A 192 14.13 -4.76 -29.95
CA THR A 192 13.62 -4.75 -31.33
C THR A 192 14.25 -3.66 -32.20
N ASN A 193 15.19 -2.89 -31.69
CA ASN A 193 15.81 -1.74 -32.33
C ASN A 193 14.82 -0.73 -32.92
N LYS A 194 13.71 -0.47 -32.17
CA LYS A 194 12.68 0.50 -32.53
C LYS A 194 12.79 1.75 -31.66
N LYS A 195 12.44 2.91 -32.22
CA LYS A 195 12.32 4.14 -31.47
C LYS A 195 10.89 4.28 -30.94
N ILE A 196 10.71 4.94 -29.80
CA ILE A 196 9.39 5.20 -29.22
C ILE A 196 8.51 6.03 -30.16
N SER A 197 9.09 6.90 -30.95
CA SER A 197 8.41 7.69 -32.01
C SER A 197 7.80 6.85 -33.13
N ASP A 198 8.27 5.63 -33.31
CA ASP A 198 7.92 4.78 -34.47
C ASP A 198 6.83 3.74 -34.09
N ILE A 199 6.41 3.70 -32.86
CA ILE A 199 5.39 2.75 -32.40
C ILE A 199 4.02 3.41 -32.29
N LYS A 200 3.00 2.58 -32.42
CA LYS A 200 1.61 2.92 -32.11
C LYS A 200 1.14 2.10 -30.92
N VAL A 201 0.76 2.77 -29.85
CA VAL A 201 0.17 2.14 -28.67
C VAL A 201 -1.34 2.21 -28.75
N VAL A 202 -2.00 1.08 -28.55
CA VAL A 202 -3.45 0.97 -28.47
C VAL A 202 -3.80 0.45 -27.07
N VAL A 203 -4.59 1.22 -26.33
CA VAL A 203 -5.04 0.85 -24.99
C VAL A 203 -6.52 0.49 -25.05
N ASN A 204 -6.88 -0.68 -24.54
CA ASN A 204 -8.25 -1.13 -24.40
C ASN A 204 -8.64 -1.13 -22.91
N GLY A 205 -9.48 -0.20 -22.52
CA GLY A 205 -9.91 0.03 -21.13
C GLY A 205 -9.50 1.39 -20.61
N ALA A 206 -10.28 1.93 -19.65
CA ALA A 206 -10.08 3.24 -19.04
C ALA A 206 -10.13 3.14 -17.50
N GLY A 207 -9.53 2.08 -16.95
CA GLY A 207 -9.34 1.92 -15.50
C GLY A 207 -8.11 2.70 -15.01
N ALA A 208 -7.87 2.68 -13.70
CA ALA A 208 -6.77 3.37 -13.04
C ALA A 208 -5.41 3.11 -13.73
N ALA A 209 -5.06 1.85 -13.95
CA ALA A 209 -3.82 1.44 -14.57
C ALA A 209 -3.69 1.91 -16.03
N GLY A 210 -4.75 1.73 -16.84
CA GLY A 210 -4.73 2.08 -18.26
C GLY A 210 -4.49 3.57 -18.51
N ILE A 211 -5.14 4.42 -17.73
CA ILE A 211 -5.00 5.87 -17.80
C ILE A 211 -3.57 6.28 -17.40
N ALA A 212 -3.09 5.80 -16.25
CA ALA A 212 -1.76 6.13 -15.76
C ALA A 212 -0.63 5.65 -16.70
N CYS A 213 -0.77 4.46 -17.31
CA CYS A 213 0.17 3.98 -18.32
C CYS A 213 0.24 4.91 -19.54
N LEU A 214 -0.92 5.41 -20.03
CA LEU A 214 -0.93 6.34 -21.14
C LEU A 214 -0.30 7.69 -20.80
N GLU A 215 -0.55 8.20 -19.63
CA GLU A 215 0.02 9.47 -19.16
C GLU A 215 1.55 9.38 -19.05
N LEU A 216 2.07 8.31 -18.45
CA LEU A 216 3.51 8.11 -18.32
C LEU A 216 4.20 7.87 -19.67
N LEU A 217 3.56 7.19 -20.63
CA LEU A 217 4.12 6.96 -21.97
C LEU A 217 4.13 8.22 -22.83
N LYS A 218 3.36 9.25 -22.49
CA LYS A 218 3.33 10.54 -23.20
C LYS A 218 4.33 11.56 -22.64
N SER A 219 4.76 11.38 -21.38
CA SER A 219 5.73 12.27 -20.73
C SER A 219 7.15 12.02 -21.23
#